data_401522d39b32b73be8c0fbdddf60c0b3
#
_entry.id   401522d39b32b73be8c0fbdddf60c0b3
#
_cell.length_a   1.000
_cell.length_b   1.000
_cell.length_c   1.000
_cell.angle_alpha   90.00
_cell.angle_beta   90.00
_cell.angle_gamma   90.00
#
_symmetry.space_group_name_H-M   'P 1'
#
loop_
_entity.id
_entity.type
_entity.pdbx_description
1 polymer ?
#
loop_
_entity_poly.entity_id
_entity_poly.type
_entity_poly.pdbx_seq_one_letter_code
_entity_poly.pdbx_strand_id
1 'polypeptide(L)'
;GVPVGIDAQKIQQLIMEQPGVENCHHLHIWALSTTETALTAHVVIDDVERMEEIKCSIKNKLEEAGIHHVTLEFEDKSISCETKNNCY
;
A
#
# COMPACT_ATOMS: atom_id res chain seq x y z
N GLY A 1 3.08 -15.59 7.89
CA GLY A 1 2.10 -14.69 8.46
C GLY A 1 2.65 -13.31 8.69
N VAL A 2 1.81 -12.44 9.21
CA VAL A 2 2.21 -11.08 9.49
C VAL A 2 3.16 -11.08 10.70
N PRO A 3 4.24 -10.29 10.64
CA PRO A 3 5.19 -10.26 11.77
C PRO A 3 4.54 -9.84 13.08
N VAL A 4 5.15 -10.30 14.17
CA VAL A 4 4.68 -9.94 15.50
C VAL A 4 4.78 -8.43 15.69
N GLY A 5 3.73 -7.84 16.23
CA GLY A 5 3.70 -6.41 16.49
C GLY A 5 3.16 -5.57 15.37
N ILE A 6 2.85 -6.18 14.22
CA ILE A 6 2.28 -5.46 13.09
C ILE A 6 0.86 -5.96 12.84
N ASP A 7 -0.08 -5.03 12.81
CA ASP A 7 -1.49 -5.32 12.57
C ASP A 7 -1.83 -4.92 11.15
N ALA A 8 -2.11 -5.92 10.30
CA ALA A 8 -2.36 -5.67 8.88
C ALA A 8 -3.54 -4.72 8.65
N GLN A 9 -4.58 -4.82 9.48
CA GLN A 9 -5.74 -3.94 9.34
C GLN A 9 -5.37 -2.49 9.62
N LYS A 10 -4.54 -2.27 10.62
CA LYS A 10 -4.10 -0.91 10.93
C LYS A 10 -3.21 -0.35 9.84
N ILE A 11 -2.37 -1.20 9.25
CA ILE A 11 -1.52 -0.77 8.15
C ILE A 11 -2.38 -0.41 6.93
N GLN A 12 -3.39 -1.23 6.62
CA GLN A 12 -4.28 -0.92 5.51
C GLN A 12 -4.98 0.41 5.75
N GLN A 13 -5.45 0.63 6.97
CA GLN A 13 -6.12 1.88 7.31
C GLN A 13 -5.18 3.06 7.20
N LEU A 14 -3.94 2.89 7.64
CA LEU A 14 -2.93 3.93 7.53
C LEU A 14 -2.74 4.36 6.08
N ILE A 15 -2.67 3.39 5.18
CA ILE A 15 -2.52 3.67 3.76
C ILE A 15 -3.75 4.39 3.22
N MET A 16 -4.94 3.91 3.60
CA MET A 16 -6.18 4.49 3.10
C MET A 16 -6.43 5.90 3.60
N GLU A 17 -5.79 6.29 4.70
CA GLU A 17 -5.93 7.64 5.23
C GLU A 17 -5.10 8.67 4.47
N GLN A 18 -4.17 8.22 3.64
CA GLN A 18 -3.33 9.17 2.93
C GLN A 18 -4.13 9.90 1.86
N PRO A 19 -3.92 11.22 1.72
CA PRO A 19 -4.68 12.00 0.73
C PRO A 19 -4.48 11.44 -0.67
N GLY A 20 -5.58 11.28 -1.39
CA GLY A 20 -5.54 10.78 -2.76
C GLY A 20 -5.73 9.29 -2.88
N VAL A 21 -5.74 8.56 -1.77
CA VAL A 21 -5.96 7.11 -1.80
C VAL A 21 -7.45 6.82 -1.71
N GLU A 22 -7.96 6.07 -2.69
CA GLU A 22 -9.38 5.68 -2.73
C GLU A 22 -9.58 4.30 -2.13
N ASN A 23 -8.60 3.42 -2.31
CA ASN A 23 -8.72 2.05 -1.80
C ASN A 23 -7.34 1.43 -1.71
N CYS A 24 -7.26 0.37 -0.92
CA CYS A 24 -6.03 -0.41 -0.78
C CYS A 24 -6.41 -1.87 -0.63
N HIS A 25 -5.92 -2.71 -1.55
CA HIS A 25 -6.26 -4.12 -1.51
C HIS A 25 -5.03 -4.95 -1.88
N HIS A 26 -5.16 -6.26 -1.76
CA HIS A 26 -4.06 -7.20 -2.01
C HIS A 26 -2.84 -6.85 -1.18
N LEU A 27 -3.10 -6.52 0.09
CA LEU A 27 -2.05 -6.14 1.01
C LEU A 27 -1.40 -7.39 1.60
N HIS A 28 -0.09 -7.47 1.46
CA HIS A 28 0.70 -8.56 2.04
C HIS A 28 1.86 -7.98 2.82
N ILE A 29 2.05 -8.47 4.03
CA ILE A 29 3.13 -8.04 4.90
C ILE A 29 3.83 -9.29 5.41
N TRP A 30 5.16 -9.33 5.29
CA TRP A 30 5.90 -10.49 5.76
C TRP A 30 7.28 -10.08 6.22
N ALA A 31 7.88 -10.93 7.06
CA ALA A 31 9.24 -10.71 7.56
C ALA A 31 10.24 -11.22 6.54
N LEU A 32 11.20 -10.37 6.21
CA LEU A 32 12.37 -10.78 5.43
C LEU A 32 13.43 -11.35 6.35
N SER A 33 13.52 -10.82 7.56
CA SER A 33 14.45 -11.28 8.57
C SER A 33 13.89 -10.86 9.91
N THR A 34 14.66 -11.07 10.99
CA THR A 34 14.21 -10.66 12.31
C THR A 34 14.08 -9.15 12.45
N THR A 35 14.74 -8.40 11.56
CA THR A 35 14.76 -6.94 11.67
C THR A 35 14.16 -6.25 10.46
N GLU A 36 13.74 -6.99 9.43
CA GLU A 36 13.27 -6.37 8.18
C GLU A 36 11.92 -6.92 7.78
N THR A 37 11.02 -6.01 7.46
CA THR A 37 9.65 -6.34 7.06
C THR A 37 9.37 -5.78 5.68
N ALA A 38 8.69 -6.57 4.87
CA ALA A 38 8.32 -6.18 3.51
C ALA A 38 6.81 -6.09 3.39
N LEU A 39 6.39 -5.24 2.46
CA LEU A 39 4.96 -5.03 2.18
C LEU A 39 4.75 -4.86 0.69
N THR A 40 3.72 -5.49 0.17
CA THR A 40 3.21 -5.20 -1.16
C THR A 40 1.73 -4.86 -1.04
N ALA A 41 1.26 -3.96 -1.90
CA ALA A 41 -0.14 -3.58 -1.89
C ALA A 41 -0.53 -2.96 -3.22
N HIS A 42 -1.81 -3.11 -3.56
CA HIS A 42 -2.42 -2.41 -4.68
C HIS A 42 -3.16 -1.21 -4.11
N VAL A 43 -2.87 -0.03 -4.63
CA VAL A 43 -3.43 1.22 -4.13
C VAL A 43 -4.16 1.91 -5.26
N VAL A 44 -5.47 2.11 -5.05
CA VAL A 44 -6.29 2.84 -6.02
C VAL A 44 -6.22 4.31 -5.66
N ILE A 45 -5.86 5.14 -6.64
CA ILE A 45 -5.68 6.57 -6.41
C ILE A 45 -6.64 7.37 -7.28
N ASP A 46 -6.93 8.60 -6.83
CA ASP A 46 -7.90 9.46 -7.50
C ASP A 46 -7.28 10.26 -8.64
N ASP A 47 -5.98 10.49 -8.60
CA ASP A 47 -5.32 11.34 -9.57
C ASP A 47 -3.92 10.80 -9.83
N VAL A 48 -3.76 10.18 -11.01
CA VAL A 48 -2.51 9.53 -11.37
C VAL A 48 -1.35 10.52 -11.46
N GLU A 49 -1.64 11.81 -11.69
CA GLU A 49 -0.59 12.83 -11.75
C GLU A 49 0.01 13.09 -10.39
N ARG A 50 -0.70 12.72 -9.33
CA ARG A 50 -0.19 12.87 -7.97
C ARG A 50 0.46 11.59 -7.44
N MET A 51 0.67 10.62 -8.31
CA MET A 51 1.15 9.30 -7.90
C MET A 51 2.44 9.36 -7.07
N GLU A 52 3.42 10.17 -7.52
CA GLU A 52 4.68 10.24 -6.79
C GLU A 52 4.51 10.86 -5.42
N GLU A 53 3.67 11.86 -5.32
CA GLU A 53 3.38 12.50 -4.05
C GLU A 53 2.70 11.52 -3.09
N ILE A 54 1.72 10.78 -3.61
CA ILE A 54 0.98 9.81 -2.82
C ILE A 54 1.91 8.68 -2.37
N LYS A 55 2.77 8.22 -3.28
CA LYS A 55 3.73 7.18 -2.96
C LYS A 55 4.65 7.60 -1.83
N CYS A 56 5.18 8.83 -1.90
CA CYS A 56 6.04 9.33 -0.84
C CYS A 56 5.32 9.38 0.50
N SER A 57 4.08 9.84 0.48
CA SER A 57 3.29 9.93 1.70
C SER A 57 3.11 8.55 2.33
N ILE A 58 2.74 7.57 1.52
CA ILE A 58 2.54 6.21 2.01
C ILE A 58 3.85 5.64 2.56
N LYS A 59 4.93 5.76 1.79
CA LYS A 59 6.20 5.17 2.20
C LYS A 59 6.73 5.80 3.48
N ASN A 60 6.56 7.12 3.63
CA ASN A 60 7.00 7.78 4.86
C ASN A 60 6.25 7.25 6.07
N LYS A 61 4.94 7.05 5.93
CA LYS A 61 4.16 6.55 7.04
C LYS A 61 4.51 5.10 7.36
N LEU A 62 4.74 4.30 6.33
CA LEU A 62 5.13 2.91 6.56
C LEU A 62 6.51 2.81 7.18
N GLU A 63 7.41 3.70 6.80
CA GLU A 63 8.73 3.76 7.42
C GLU A 63 8.61 4.02 8.92
N GLU A 64 7.74 4.96 9.29
CA GLU A 64 7.51 5.26 10.70
C GLU A 64 6.94 4.05 11.44
N ALA A 65 6.22 3.20 10.73
CA ALA A 65 5.64 2.00 11.32
C ALA A 65 6.60 0.82 11.31
N GLY A 66 7.83 1.01 10.83
CA GLY A 66 8.82 -0.04 10.83
C GLY A 66 8.84 -0.92 9.59
N ILE A 67 8.18 -0.49 8.53
CA ILE A 67 8.13 -1.25 7.28
C ILE A 67 8.94 -0.49 6.24
N HIS A 68 10.10 -1.06 5.87
CA HIS A 68 11.07 -0.35 5.04
C HIS A 68 11.17 -0.87 3.62
N HIS A 69 10.65 -2.06 3.35
CA HIS A 69 10.69 -2.66 2.01
C HIS A 69 9.28 -2.66 1.44
N VAL A 70 8.94 -1.62 0.70
CA VAL A 70 7.57 -1.37 0.27
C VAL A 70 7.51 -1.36 -1.24
N THR A 71 6.64 -2.18 -1.80
CA THR A 71 6.34 -2.19 -3.23
C THR A 71 4.86 -1.91 -3.40
N LEU A 72 4.56 -0.87 -4.15
CA LEU A 72 3.17 -0.46 -4.36
C LEU A 72 2.85 -0.53 -5.84
N GLU A 73 1.69 -1.06 -6.14
CA GLU A 73 1.16 -1.04 -7.49
C GLU A 73 -0.05 -0.12 -7.49
N PHE A 74 0.00 0.93 -8.31
CA PHE A 74 -1.05 1.93 -8.32
C PHE A 74 -2.05 1.66 -9.43
N GLU A 75 -3.33 1.90 -9.13
CA GLU A 75 -4.42 1.76 -10.08
C GLU A 75 -5.16 3.09 -10.13
N ASP A 76 -5.46 3.52 -11.35
CA ASP A 76 -6.27 4.72 -11.54
C ASP A 76 -7.72 4.38 -11.26
N LYS A 77 -8.34 5.15 -10.39
CA LYS A 77 -9.72 4.93 -9.98
C LYS A 77 -10.66 4.88 -11.19
N SER A 78 -10.39 5.67 -12.22
CA SER A 78 -11.30 5.79 -13.36
C SER A 78 -11.27 4.59 -14.29
N ILE A 79 -10.20 3.78 -14.26
CA ILE A 79 -10.06 2.66 -15.18
C ILE A 79 -9.93 1.32 -14.49
N SER A 80 -9.76 1.30 -13.17
CA SER A 80 -9.51 0.04 -12.49
C SER A 80 -10.66 -0.94 -12.63
N CYS A 81 -11.88 -0.44 -12.71
CA CYS A 81 -13.05 -1.30 -12.82
C CYS A 81 -13.05 -2.11 -14.10
N GLU A 82 -12.72 -1.47 -15.19
CA GLU A 82 -12.76 -2.12 -16.49
C GLU A 82 -11.66 -3.13 -16.67
N THR A 83 -10.54 -2.89 -16.00
CA THR A 83 -9.39 -3.75 -16.16
C THR A 83 -9.35 -4.87 -15.14
N LYS A 84 -10.20 -4.84 -14.15
CA LYS A 84 -10.10 -5.81 -13.06
C LYS A 84 -10.35 -7.24 -13.50
N ASN A 85 -11.02 -7.44 -14.61
CA ASN A 85 -11.21 -8.78 -15.12
C ASN A 85 -9.87 -9.39 -15.56
N ASN A 86 -8.91 -8.54 -15.80
CA ASN A 86 -7.57 -8.95 -16.19
C ASN A 86 -6.55 -8.73 -15.09
N CYS A 87 -7.01 -8.31 -13.92
CA CYS A 87 -6.16 -8.08 -12.77
C CYS A 87 -6.30 -9.23 -11.80
N TYR A 88 -5.23 -9.69 -11.30
CA TYR A 88 -5.24 -10.83 -10.37
C TYR A 88 -4.55 -10.49 -9.09
#